data_e22b8880b3b02303b22ab838a4a610b5
#
_entry.id   e22b8880b3b02303b22ab838a4a610b5
#
_cell.length_a   1.000
_cell.length_b   1.000
_cell.length_c   1.000
_cell.angle_alpha   90.00
_cell.angle_beta   90.00
_cell.angle_gamma   90.00
#
_symmetry.space_group_name_H-M   'P 1'
#
loop_
_entity.id
_entity.type
_entity.pdbx_description
1 polymer ?
#
loop_
_entity_poly.entity_id
_entity_poly.type
_entity_poly.pdbx_seq_one_letter_code
_entity_poly.pdbx_strand_id
1 'polypeptide(L)'
;MSELNLSELKFTEIDIKNFVNSSLDVEEGSVLFINHDDKDKLDKYVDESLKKKVKLVITSLNCSSNDDKVIKAKNYSEVFLDSYNYLCNDYESKKYFGITGTNGKTTTGSYLKELLGPESLFIGTNEDELFSEITNEKHLTSPKLFNILKLLGKSDFKK
;
A
#
# COMPACT_ATOMS: atom_id res chain seq x y z
N MET A 1 13.60 -10.77 -22.23
CA MET A 1 13.00 -9.98 -21.14
C MET A 1 12.98 -10.88 -19.93
N SER A 2 13.86 -10.64 -18.97
CA SER A 2 13.95 -11.43 -17.74
C SER A 2 12.66 -11.24 -16.94
N GLU A 3 12.01 -12.34 -16.55
CA GLU A 3 10.96 -12.31 -15.53
C GLU A 3 11.61 -11.77 -14.26
N LEU A 4 11.17 -10.62 -13.82
CA LEU A 4 11.68 -10.02 -12.60
C LEU A 4 11.15 -10.83 -11.43
N ASN A 5 12.05 -11.54 -10.78
CA ASN A 5 11.74 -12.23 -9.53
C ASN A 5 11.85 -11.19 -8.41
N LEU A 6 10.77 -10.95 -7.67
CA LEU A 6 10.75 -9.96 -6.58
C LEU A 6 11.84 -10.18 -5.52
N SER A 7 12.34 -11.42 -5.41
CA SER A 7 13.50 -11.73 -4.56
C SER A 7 14.79 -11.01 -5.01
N GLU A 8 14.86 -10.55 -6.27
CA GLU A 8 15.99 -9.78 -6.80
C GLU A 8 15.87 -8.27 -6.50
N LEU A 9 14.64 -7.78 -6.26
CA LEU A 9 14.41 -6.45 -5.74
C LEU A 9 14.73 -6.44 -4.25
N LYS A 10 15.92 -5.95 -3.89
CA LYS A 10 16.31 -5.78 -2.49
C LYS A 10 15.44 -4.73 -1.80
N PHE A 11 14.18 -5.07 -1.53
CA PHE A 11 13.27 -4.22 -0.74
C PHE A 11 13.76 -4.02 0.70
N THR A 12 14.73 -4.81 1.17
CA THR A 12 15.31 -4.79 2.52
C THR A 12 15.87 -3.43 2.94
N GLU A 13 16.20 -2.56 1.98
CA GLU A 13 16.78 -1.24 2.22
C GLU A 13 15.76 -0.10 2.03
N ILE A 14 14.48 -0.41 1.81
CA ILE A 14 13.46 0.58 1.50
C ILE A 14 12.51 0.72 2.69
N ASP A 15 12.48 1.91 3.30
CA ASP A 15 11.49 2.19 4.36
C ASP A 15 10.07 2.09 3.77
N ILE A 16 9.21 1.38 4.44
CA ILE A 16 7.81 1.14 4.07
C ILE A 16 7.02 2.44 3.83
N LYS A 17 7.39 3.54 4.52
CA LYS A 17 6.77 4.87 4.31
C LYS A 17 6.94 5.36 2.89
N ASN A 18 7.99 4.93 2.21
CA ASN A 18 8.31 5.37 0.86
C ASN A 18 7.53 4.64 -0.22
N PHE A 19 6.71 3.65 0.15
CA PHE A 19 5.83 2.97 -0.80
C PHE A 19 4.56 3.79 -1.01
N VAL A 20 4.27 4.12 -2.26
CA VAL A 20 3.11 4.91 -2.67
C VAL A 20 2.38 4.27 -3.86
N ASN A 21 1.08 4.53 -3.99
CA ASN A 21 0.26 4.05 -5.10
C ASN A 21 -0.43 5.18 -5.89
N SER A 22 0.05 6.39 -5.71
CA SER A 22 -0.42 7.57 -6.45
C SER A 22 0.77 8.42 -6.85
N SER A 23 0.80 8.91 -8.09
CA SER A 23 1.83 9.84 -8.56
C SER A 23 1.82 11.18 -7.80
N LEU A 24 0.70 11.52 -7.16
CA LEU A 24 0.57 12.72 -6.33
C LEU A 24 1.37 12.59 -5.03
N ASP A 25 1.43 11.39 -4.46
CA ASP A 25 2.08 11.10 -3.18
C ASP A 25 3.57 10.77 -3.32
N VAL A 26 4.11 10.82 -4.55
CA VAL A 26 5.52 10.56 -4.81
C VAL A 26 6.39 11.68 -4.26
N GLU A 27 7.35 11.30 -3.44
CA GLU A 27 8.46 12.11 -2.94
C GLU A 27 9.80 11.53 -3.41
N GLU A 28 10.91 12.26 -3.19
CA GLU A 28 12.24 11.76 -3.52
C GLU A 28 12.52 10.45 -2.77
N GLY A 29 12.95 9.42 -3.49
CA GLY A 29 13.22 8.09 -2.93
C GLY A 29 12.00 7.17 -2.78
N SER A 30 10.80 7.61 -3.17
CA SER A 30 9.60 6.77 -3.14
C SER A 30 9.70 5.56 -4.09
N VAL A 31 9.00 4.49 -3.74
CA VAL A 31 8.69 3.36 -4.63
C VAL A 31 7.21 3.45 -5.01
N LEU A 32 6.95 3.71 -6.28
CA LEU A 32 5.60 3.87 -6.79
C LEU A 32 5.09 2.57 -7.38
N PHE A 33 3.95 2.10 -6.88
CA PHE A 33 3.14 1.06 -7.50
C PHE A 33 1.98 1.71 -8.23
N ILE A 34 1.98 1.66 -9.56
CA ILE A 34 0.93 2.28 -10.35
C ILE A 34 0.55 1.42 -11.54
N ASN A 35 -0.75 1.31 -11.78
CA ASN A 35 -1.32 0.70 -12.96
C ASN A 35 -2.56 1.49 -13.40
N HIS A 36 -2.78 1.54 -14.71
CA HIS A 36 -3.95 2.18 -15.30
C HIS A 36 -4.28 1.52 -16.64
N ASP A 37 -5.59 1.33 -16.94
CA ASP A 37 -6.03 0.74 -18.19
C ASP A 37 -5.76 1.66 -19.39
N ASP A 38 -5.90 2.97 -19.19
CA ASP A 38 -5.56 3.99 -20.17
C ASP A 38 -4.04 4.21 -20.15
N LYS A 39 -3.43 3.84 -21.28
CA LYS A 39 -1.97 3.89 -21.47
C LYS A 39 -1.41 5.31 -21.37
N ASP A 40 -2.08 6.28 -21.99
CA ASP A 40 -1.58 7.66 -22.05
C ASP A 40 -1.57 8.28 -20.64
N LYS A 41 -2.57 7.96 -19.82
CA LYS A 41 -2.58 8.36 -18.42
C LYS A 41 -1.51 7.66 -17.60
N LEU A 42 -1.30 6.36 -17.84
CA LEU A 42 -0.25 5.62 -17.17
C LEU A 42 1.12 6.22 -17.45
N ASP A 43 1.44 6.44 -18.71
CA ASP A 43 2.70 7.03 -19.15
C ASP A 43 2.91 8.42 -18.54
N LYS A 44 1.86 9.26 -18.54
CA LYS A 44 1.90 10.58 -17.90
C LYS A 44 2.23 10.50 -16.39
N TYR A 45 1.59 9.60 -15.66
CA TYR A 45 1.82 9.44 -14.22
C TYR A 45 3.23 8.92 -13.91
N VAL A 46 3.74 8.02 -14.76
CA VAL A 46 5.12 7.52 -14.67
C VAL A 46 6.11 8.66 -14.91
N ASP A 47 5.94 9.43 -15.98
CA ASP A 47 6.81 10.56 -16.32
C ASP A 47 6.82 11.64 -15.24
N GLU A 48 5.66 11.98 -14.67
CA GLU A 48 5.54 12.92 -13.56
C GLU A 48 6.30 12.41 -12.32
N SER A 49 6.23 11.11 -12.06
CA SER A 49 6.90 10.49 -10.92
C SER A 49 8.42 10.45 -11.09
N LEU A 50 8.90 10.18 -12.30
CA LEU A 50 10.33 10.21 -12.61
C LEU A 50 10.93 11.61 -12.40
N LYS A 51 10.19 12.67 -12.74
CA LYS A 51 10.59 14.07 -12.49
C LYS A 51 10.73 14.38 -10.99
N LYS A 52 9.96 13.71 -10.13
CA LYS A 52 10.03 13.83 -8.67
C LYS A 52 11.15 13.00 -8.03
N LYS A 53 12.06 12.43 -8.84
CA LYS A 53 13.18 11.59 -8.39
C LYS A 53 12.74 10.34 -7.60
N VAL A 54 11.67 9.71 -8.05
CA VAL A 54 11.26 8.41 -7.53
C VAL A 54 12.43 7.42 -7.57
N LYS A 55 12.53 6.54 -6.58
CA LYS A 55 13.57 5.50 -6.55
C LYS A 55 13.26 4.41 -7.56
N LEU A 56 11.98 3.99 -7.63
CA LEU A 56 11.52 2.91 -8.48
C LEU A 56 10.03 3.10 -8.83
N VAL A 57 9.66 2.74 -10.03
CA VAL A 57 8.26 2.63 -10.47
C VAL A 57 7.98 1.18 -10.84
N ILE A 58 6.98 0.58 -10.24
CA ILE A 58 6.48 -0.76 -10.57
C ILE A 58 5.14 -0.60 -11.25
N THR A 59 5.03 -1.09 -12.46
CA THR A 59 3.84 -0.89 -13.32
C THR A 59 3.54 -2.11 -14.18
N SER A 60 2.44 -2.06 -14.94
CA SER A 60 2.10 -3.11 -15.91
C SER A 60 2.89 -2.97 -17.22
N LEU A 61 2.81 -3.99 -18.08
CA LEU A 61 3.42 -4.00 -19.41
C LEU A 61 2.87 -2.92 -20.34
N ASN A 62 1.73 -2.30 -20.02
CA ASN A 62 1.11 -1.25 -20.84
C ASN A 62 1.92 0.05 -20.85
N CYS A 63 2.81 0.26 -19.88
CA CYS A 63 3.65 1.45 -19.81
C CYS A 63 4.67 1.48 -20.96
N SER A 64 4.81 2.63 -21.63
CA SER A 64 5.76 2.84 -22.73
C SER A 64 7.17 3.18 -22.25
N SER A 65 7.35 3.70 -21.05
CA SER A 65 8.64 4.15 -20.53
C SER A 65 9.69 3.04 -20.58
N ASN A 66 10.91 3.39 -20.97
CA ASN A 66 12.08 2.50 -20.94
C ASN A 66 13.16 3.02 -19.96
N ASP A 67 12.77 3.88 -19.01
CA ASP A 67 13.67 4.34 -17.96
C ASP A 67 14.07 3.16 -17.06
N ASP A 68 15.34 3.11 -16.66
CA ASP A 68 15.89 2.01 -15.82
C ASP A 68 15.23 1.89 -14.46
N LYS A 69 14.57 2.95 -13.99
CA LYS A 69 13.79 2.96 -12.77
C LYS A 69 12.39 2.39 -12.93
N VAL A 70 11.96 2.06 -14.16
CA VAL A 70 10.62 1.55 -14.44
C VAL A 70 10.64 0.04 -14.63
N ILE A 71 10.05 -0.67 -13.71
CA ILE A 71 9.89 -2.12 -13.77
C ILE A 71 8.50 -2.45 -14.27
N LYS A 72 8.44 -3.18 -15.38
CA LYS A 72 7.19 -3.62 -16.00
C LYS A 72 6.89 -5.06 -15.61
N ALA A 73 5.83 -5.24 -14.83
CA ALA A 73 5.38 -6.55 -14.38
C ALA A 73 4.35 -7.15 -15.36
N LYS A 74 4.54 -8.40 -15.75
CA LYS A 74 3.58 -9.14 -16.58
C LYS A 74 2.28 -9.38 -15.80
N ASN A 75 2.38 -9.72 -14.54
CA ASN A 75 1.28 -9.82 -13.60
C ASN A 75 1.46 -8.79 -12.49
N TYR A 76 1.02 -7.56 -12.75
CA TYR A 76 1.14 -6.46 -11.80
C TYR A 76 0.48 -6.76 -10.45
N SER A 77 -0.68 -7.42 -10.45
CA SER A 77 -1.41 -7.75 -9.23
C SER A 77 -0.63 -8.73 -8.35
N GLU A 78 0.03 -9.70 -8.94
CA GLU A 78 0.86 -10.67 -8.22
C GLU A 78 2.08 -9.99 -7.60
N VAL A 79 2.80 -9.19 -8.39
CA VAL A 79 3.95 -8.40 -7.91
C VAL A 79 3.54 -7.45 -6.78
N PHE A 80 2.37 -6.85 -6.88
CA PHE A 80 1.81 -6.01 -5.83
C PHE A 80 1.54 -6.81 -4.55
N LEU A 81 0.92 -7.99 -4.65
CA LEU A 81 0.65 -8.87 -3.51
C LEU A 81 1.92 -9.44 -2.88
N ASP A 82 2.90 -9.81 -3.67
CA ASP A 82 4.18 -10.30 -3.17
C ASP A 82 4.97 -9.20 -2.44
N SER A 83 4.95 -7.98 -2.98
CA SER A 83 5.52 -6.81 -2.30
C SER A 83 4.83 -6.56 -0.96
N TYR A 84 3.54 -6.82 -0.90
CA TYR A 84 2.74 -6.79 0.30
C TYR A 84 3.16 -7.84 1.33
N ASN A 85 3.27 -9.10 0.92
CA ASN A 85 3.70 -10.19 1.79
C ASN A 85 5.09 -9.89 2.40
N TYR A 86 5.96 -9.27 1.60
CA TYR A 86 7.26 -8.82 2.06
C TYR A 86 7.16 -7.70 3.12
N LEU A 87 6.25 -6.74 2.93
CA LEU A 87 6.08 -5.60 3.84
C LEU A 87 5.36 -5.98 5.14
N CYS A 88 4.57 -7.05 5.11
CA CYS A 88 3.77 -7.53 6.24
C CYS A 88 4.23 -8.91 6.70
N ASN A 89 5.51 -9.03 7.07
CA ASN A 89 6.17 -10.29 7.44
C ASN A 89 5.44 -11.16 8.47
N ASP A 90 4.38 -10.69 9.10
CA ASP A 90 3.69 -11.37 10.18
C ASP A 90 2.15 -11.32 10.05
N TYR A 91 1.63 -11.11 8.82
CA TYR A 91 0.19 -10.97 8.61
C TYR A 91 -0.60 -12.24 8.93
N GLU A 92 0.01 -13.42 8.77
CA GLU A 92 -0.63 -14.72 9.04
C GLU A 92 -0.91 -14.96 10.53
N SER A 93 -0.13 -14.33 11.42
CA SER A 93 -0.32 -14.42 12.86
C SER A 93 -1.44 -13.53 13.39
N LYS A 94 -1.93 -12.58 12.58
CA LYS A 94 -2.93 -11.58 12.98
C LYS A 94 -4.35 -12.08 12.69
N LYS A 95 -5.29 -11.73 13.56
CA LYS A 95 -6.72 -12.01 13.35
C LYS A 95 -7.40 -10.79 12.74
N TYR A 96 -8.16 -11.00 11.67
CA TYR A 96 -8.85 -9.95 10.93
C TYR A 96 -10.36 -10.13 11.08
N PHE A 97 -11.04 -9.04 11.40
CA PHE A 97 -12.49 -8.99 11.52
C PHE A 97 -13.05 -7.96 10.53
N GLY A 98 -13.81 -8.41 9.55
CA GLY A 98 -14.53 -7.54 8.61
C GLY A 98 -15.92 -7.24 9.13
N ILE A 99 -16.25 -5.94 9.28
CA ILE A 99 -17.57 -5.49 9.73
C ILE A 99 -18.26 -4.76 8.58
N THR A 100 -19.39 -5.32 8.13
CA THR A 100 -20.22 -4.73 7.08
C THR A 100 -21.64 -4.52 7.57
N GLY A 101 -22.39 -3.64 6.90
CA GLY A 101 -23.80 -3.34 7.22
C GLY A 101 -24.18 -1.91 6.84
N THR A 102 -25.46 -1.62 6.77
CA THR A 102 -25.98 -0.28 6.51
C THR A 102 -25.79 0.65 7.70
N ASN A 103 -25.99 0.12 8.92
CA ASN A 103 -25.87 0.84 10.18
C ASN A 103 -25.02 0.05 11.19
N GLY A 104 -24.50 0.72 12.20
CA GLY A 104 -23.84 0.10 13.37
C GLY A 104 -22.40 -0.36 13.15
N LYS A 105 -21.83 -0.25 11.94
CA LYS A 105 -20.46 -0.69 11.65
C LYS A 105 -19.42 -0.08 12.60
N THR A 106 -19.42 1.24 12.73
CA THR A 106 -18.48 1.98 13.58
C THR A 106 -18.66 1.61 15.05
N THR A 107 -19.90 1.57 15.51
CA THR A 107 -20.22 1.20 16.91
C THR A 107 -19.76 -0.21 17.24
N THR A 108 -20.06 -1.18 16.36
CA THR A 108 -19.63 -2.57 16.54
C THR A 108 -18.09 -2.69 16.53
N GLY A 109 -17.42 -1.97 15.62
CA GLY A 109 -15.97 -1.95 15.55
C GLY A 109 -15.33 -1.36 16.79
N SER A 110 -15.87 -0.25 17.31
CA SER A 110 -15.38 0.38 18.55
C SER A 110 -15.54 -0.55 19.76
N TYR A 111 -16.69 -1.20 19.92
CA TYR A 111 -16.89 -2.17 21.00
C TYR A 111 -15.96 -3.39 20.84
N LEU A 112 -15.79 -3.90 19.63
CA LEU A 112 -14.88 -5.02 19.39
C LEU A 112 -13.44 -4.66 19.74
N LYS A 113 -12.99 -3.45 19.39
CA LYS A 113 -11.67 -2.93 19.76
C LYS A 113 -11.52 -2.87 21.28
N GLU A 114 -12.52 -2.34 21.99
CA GLU A 114 -12.52 -2.26 23.45
C GLU A 114 -12.42 -3.65 24.11
N LEU A 115 -13.17 -4.62 23.58
CA LEU A 115 -13.14 -6.01 24.08
C LEU A 115 -11.83 -6.73 23.78
N LEU A 116 -11.20 -6.47 22.64
CA LEU A 116 -9.94 -7.08 22.23
C LEU A 116 -8.72 -6.43 22.89
N GLY A 117 -8.88 -5.22 23.42
CA GLY A 117 -7.86 -4.50 24.16
C GLY A 117 -6.89 -3.68 23.29
N PRO A 118 -5.86 -3.09 23.92
CA PRO A 118 -4.98 -2.11 23.30
C PRO A 118 -4.10 -2.67 22.18
N GLU A 119 -3.96 -3.98 22.10
CA GLU A 119 -3.20 -4.64 21.02
C GLU A 119 -4.01 -4.81 19.72
N SER A 120 -5.26 -4.32 19.69
CA SER A 120 -6.13 -4.36 18.52
C SER A 120 -6.15 -3.01 17.79
N LEU A 121 -6.18 -3.06 16.47
CA LEU A 121 -6.34 -1.91 15.59
C LEU A 121 -7.75 -1.90 14.99
N PHE A 122 -8.45 -0.77 15.11
CA PHE A 122 -9.71 -0.53 14.42
C PHE A 122 -9.50 0.45 13.26
N ILE A 123 -9.81 0.00 12.04
CA ILE A 123 -9.75 0.81 10.84
C ILE A 123 -11.17 1.13 10.38
N GLY A 124 -11.57 2.38 10.50
CA GLY A 124 -12.94 2.82 10.20
C GLY A 124 -13.11 4.32 10.27
N THR A 125 -14.35 4.79 10.38
CA THR A 125 -14.70 6.22 10.35
C THR A 125 -14.21 7.00 11.58
N ASN A 126 -14.08 6.32 12.74
CA ASN A 126 -13.50 6.87 13.98
C ASN A 126 -12.10 6.29 14.13
N GLU A 127 -11.14 6.96 13.54
CA GLU A 127 -9.79 6.44 13.37
C GLU A 127 -8.92 6.57 14.61
N ASP A 128 -8.02 5.61 14.75
CA ASP A 128 -6.83 5.80 15.57
C ASP A 128 -5.94 6.86 14.92
N GLU A 129 -5.32 7.72 15.73
CA GLU A 129 -4.33 8.72 15.31
C GLU A 129 -3.24 8.11 14.42
N LEU A 130 -2.90 6.85 14.66
CA LEU A 130 -1.92 6.09 13.88
C LEU A 130 -2.26 5.99 12.38
N PHE A 131 -3.55 5.91 12.01
CA PHE A 131 -3.94 5.84 10.59
C PHE A 131 -3.62 7.15 9.88
N SER A 132 -3.98 8.28 10.46
CA SER A 132 -3.74 9.60 9.88
C SER A 132 -2.24 9.93 9.80
N GLU A 133 -1.43 9.50 10.77
CA GLU A 133 0.03 9.67 10.74
C GLU A 133 0.72 8.88 9.63
N ILE A 134 0.19 7.68 9.31
CA ILE A 134 0.81 6.79 8.32
C ILE A 134 0.34 7.10 6.91
N THR A 135 -0.89 7.54 6.72
CA THR A 135 -1.53 7.59 5.41
C THR A 135 -1.67 8.98 4.83
N ASN A 136 -1.56 10.03 5.64
CA ASN A 136 -1.90 11.41 5.28
C ASN A 136 -3.32 11.56 4.67
N GLU A 137 -4.17 10.54 4.79
CA GLU A 137 -5.55 10.57 4.28
C GLU A 137 -6.53 10.90 5.40
N LYS A 138 -7.49 11.77 5.09
CA LYS A 138 -8.63 12.04 5.97
C LYS A 138 -9.68 10.95 5.79
N HIS A 139 -10.24 10.50 6.92
CA HIS A 139 -11.42 9.68 7.12
C HIS A 139 -12.13 9.12 5.87
N LEU A 140 -11.81 7.89 5.49
CA LEU A 140 -12.60 7.13 4.54
C LEU A 140 -13.26 5.95 5.25
N THR A 141 -14.54 5.74 4.98
CA THR A 141 -15.31 4.58 5.49
C THR A 141 -14.67 3.25 5.07
N SER A 142 -13.94 3.27 3.97
CA SER A 142 -13.18 2.13 3.44
C SER A 142 -11.81 2.64 2.98
N PRO A 143 -10.77 2.48 3.78
CA PRO A 143 -9.42 2.89 3.41
C PRO A 143 -8.93 2.08 2.22
N LYS A 144 -8.07 2.68 1.41
CA LYS A 144 -7.42 1.98 0.31
C LYS A 144 -6.60 0.81 0.85
N LEU A 145 -6.61 -0.31 0.14
CA LEU A 145 -5.83 -1.50 0.50
C LEU A 145 -4.38 -1.14 0.83
N PHE A 146 -3.74 -0.29 0.05
CA PHE A 146 -2.35 0.13 0.26
C PHE A 146 -2.12 0.80 1.61
N ASN A 147 -3.06 1.58 2.12
CA ASN A 147 -2.97 2.22 3.42
C ASN A 147 -3.15 1.22 4.56
N ILE A 148 -4.06 0.26 4.39
CA ILE A 148 -4.19 -0.89 5.31
C ILE A 148 -2.85 -1.63 5.41
N LEU A 149 -2.19 -1.85 4.27
CA LEU A 149 -0.92 -2.55 4.20
C LEU A 149 0.20 -1.82 4.94
N LYS A 150 0.30 -0.50 4.75
CA LYS A 150 1.25 0.34 5.48
C LYS A 150 1.04 0.27 6.99
N LEU A 151 -0.21 0.28 7.43
CA LEU A 151 -0.56 0.12 8.84
C LEU A 151 -0.11 -1.23 9.39
N LEU A 152 -0.41 -2.30 8.67
CA LEU A 152 -0.06 -3.67 9.10
C LEU A 152 1.45 -3.89 9.15
N GLY A 153 2.21 -3.28 8.24
CA GLY A 153 3.67 -3.37 8.23
C GLY A 153 4.38 -2.51 9.30
N LYS A 154 3.72 -1.46 9.81
CA LYS A 154 4.27 -0.59 10.86
C LYS A 154 3.85 -0.97 12.26
N SER A 155 2.77 -1.71 12.39
CA SER A 155 2.18 -1.97 13.69
C SER A 155 2.87 -3.13 14.38
N ASP A 156 3.48 -2.86 15.55
CA ASP A 156 3.87 -3.86 16.55
C ASP A 156 2.63 -4.50 17.23
N PHE A 157 1.48 -4.52 16.55
CA PHE A 157 0.28 -5.16 17.09
C PHE A 157 0.55 -6.64 17.24
N LYS A 158 0.74 -7.02 18.48
CA LYS A 158 0.85 -8.41 18.88
C LYS A 158 -0.56 -8.98 18.91
N LYS A 159 -0.77 -10.04 18.08
CA LYS A 159 -1.87 -11.02 18.10
C LYS A 159 -3.30 -10.52 18.21
#